data_20efb46fa1487ac5565c65203cbd7f3c
#
_entry.id   20efb46fa1487ac5565c65203cbd7f3c
#
_cell.length_a   1.000
_cell.length_b   1.000
_cell.length_c   1.000
_cell.angle_alpha   90.00
_cell.angle_beta   90.00
_cell.angle_gamma   90.00
#
_symmetry.space_group_name_H-M   'P 1'
#
loop_
_entity.id
_entity.type
_entity.pdbx_description
1 polymer ?
#
loop_
_entity_poly.entity_id
_entity_poly.type
_entity_poly.pdbx_seq_one_letter_code
_entity_poly.pdbx_strand_id
1 'polypeptide(L)'
;PEDIDVVKRGWERVLRARLEDARFFWQADLRDTFDHWLQKLDTVIFIGGLGSMGDKTRRLEALCRWLAESCTPELADDAARAGRLSKADLVSGLVGEFDTLQGIMGGIYAGRKGESKAVAEALGEQYLPAGPDSSLPKSLAGALLSMADKADTLAGCFGLGMIPTGAADPNGLRRCALGIIRIMLEFGLAVDVRQFFAKAQHLYGDRQWKLAPHDALDKLMEFFAARLRNYFMSQGQDTLLVD
;
A
#
# COMPACT_ATOMS: atom_id res chain seq x y z
N PRO A 1 11.41 -37.92 -27.70
CA PRO A 1 10.13 -37.39 -27.23
C PRO A 1 10.09 -37.61 -25.71
N GLU A 2 10.12 -36.54 -24.95
CA GLU A 2 9.93 -36.62 -23.48
C GLU A 2 8.54 -37.22 -23.25
N ASP A 3 8.48 -38.25 -22.40
CA ASP A 3 7.20 -38.89 -22.05
C ASP A 3 6.38 -37.87 -21.24
N ILE A 4 5.37 -37.27 -21.89
CA ILE A 4 4.49 -36.23 -21.33
C ILE A 4 3.88 -36.70 -20.01
N ASP A 5 3.62 -37.99 -19.84
CA ASP A 5 3.05 -38.54 -18.61
C ASP A 5 4.06 -38.56 -17.45
N VAL A 6 5.35 -38.69 -17.75
CA VAL A 6 6.41 -38.59 -16.73
C VAL A 6 6.52 -37.14 -16.26
N VAL A 7 6.52 -36.19 -17.21
CA VAL A 7 6.55 -34.73 -16.90
C VAL A 7 5.32 -34.33 -16.08
N LYS A 8 4.13 -34.77 -16.49
CA LYS A 8 2.87 -34.50 -15.79
C LYS A 8 2.89 -35.02 -14.35
N ARG A 9 3.30 -36.28 -14.14
CA ARG A 9 3.44 -36.84 -12.79
C ARG A 9 4.46 -36.09 -11.94
N GLY A 10 5.55 -35.62 -12.56
CA GLY A 10 6.54 -34.75 -11.89
C GLY A 10 5.91 -33.46 -11.38
N TRP A 11 5.18 -32.74 -12.22
CA TRP A 11 4.48 -31.51 -11.86
C TRP A 11 3.39 -31.73 -10.79
N GLU A 12 2.59 -32.79 -10.93
CA GLU A 12 1.57 -33.15 -9.95
C GLU A 12 2.18 -33.38 -8.54
N ARG A 13 3.35 -34.02 -8.48
CA ARG A 13 4.07 -34.25 -7.22
C ARG A 13 4.55 -32.93 -6.60
N VAL A 14 5.13 -32.04 -7.39
CA VAL A 14 5.58 -30.72 -6.94
C VAL A 14 4.40 -29.88 -6.46
N LEU A 15 3.32 -29.81 -7.24
CA LEU A 15 2.12 -29.06 -6.85
C LEU A 15 1.50 -29.60 -5.57
N ARG A 16 1.44 -30.92 -5.38
CA ARG A 16 0.93 -31.52 -4.17
C ARG A 16 1.74 -31.11 -2.95
N ALA A 17 3.08 -31.16 -3.03
CA ALA A 17 3.96 -30.71 -1.94
C ALA A 17 3.71 -29.23 -1.60
N ARG A 18 3.66 -28.36 -2.61
CA ARG A 18 3.39 -26.93 -2.42
C ARG A 18 2.02 -26.64 -1.79
N LEU A 19 1.00 -27.42 -2.14
CA LEU A 19 -0.33 -27.31 -1.53
C LEU A 19 -0.35 -27.80 -0.08
N GLU A 20 0.43 -28.84 0.25
CA GLU A 20 0.59 -29.31 1.63
C GLU A 20 1.31 -28.25 2.50
N ASP A 21 2.37 -27.61 1.98
CA ASP A 21 3.04 -26.50 2.63
C ASP A 21 2.08 -25.32 2.86
N ALA A 22 1.32 -24.93 1.83
CA ALA A 22 0.31 -23.88 1.94
C ALA A 22 -0.73 -24.18 3.02
N ARG A 23 -1.21 -25.43 3.09
CA ARG A 23 -2.16 -25.87 4.10
C ARG A 23 -1.56 -25.81 5.51
N PHE A 24 -0.31 -26.21 5.66
CA PHE A 24 0.40 -26.16 6.94
C PHE A 24 0.51 -24.71 7.44
N PHE A 25 1.03 -23.78 6.61
CA PHE A 25 1.14 -22.38 6.96
C PHE A 25 -0.21 -21.73 7.22
N TRP A 26 -1.22 -22.01 6.40
CA TRP A 26 -2.58 -21.53 6.63
C TRP A 26 -3.11 -21.91 8.02
N GLN A 27 -2.95 -23.17 8.44
CA GLN A 27 -3.40 -23.62 9.76
C GLN A 27 -2.60 -22.98 10.91
N ALA A 28 -1.31 -22.77 10.73
CA ALA A 28 -0.46 -22.08 11.72
C ALA A 28 -0.85 -20.60 11.85
N ASP A 29 -1.02 -19.92 10.74
CA ASP A 29 -1.35 -18.49 10.68
C ASP A 29 -2.75 -18.19 11.27
N LEU A 30 -3.72 -19.10 11.13
CA LEU A 30 -5.03 -18.94 11.75
C LEU A 30 -4.99 -19.01 13.28
N ARG A 31 -4.01 -19.69 13.87
CA ARG A 31 -3.82 -19.78 15.33
C ARG A 31 -3.06 -18.57 15.88
N ASP A 32 -2.30 -17.90 15.04
CA ASP A 32 -1.55 -16.70 15.42
C ASP A 32 -2.47 -15.48 15.55
N THR A 33 -2.01 -14.40 16.14
CA THR A 33 -2.78 -13.17 16.35
C THR A 33 -2.19 -11.99 15.57
N PHE A 34 -3.04 -11.01 15.26
CA PHE A 34 -2.55 -9.76 14.68
C PHE A 34 -1.57 -9.05 15.60
N ASP A 35 -1.78 -9.06 16.92
CA ASP A 35 -0.88 -8.41 17.87
C ASP A 35 0.53 -8.99 17.82
N HIS A 36 0.65 -10.32 17.70
CA HIS A 36 1.94 -10.98 17.54
C HIS A 36 2.60 -10.61 16.18
N TRP A 37 1.82 -10.57 15.11
CA TRP A 37 2.35 -10.13 13.80
C TRP A 37 2.78 -8.67 13.81
N LEU A 38 2.01 -7.79 14.46
CA LEU A 38 2.37 -6.38 14.60
C LEU A 38 3.68 -6.18 15.37
N GLN A 39 3.96 -7.00 16.39
CA GLN A 39 5.24 -6.99 17.09
C GLN A 39 6.39 -7.43 16.18
N LYS A 40 6.19 -8.48 15.36
CA LYS A 40 7.20 -8.92 14.39
C LYS A 40 7.53 -7.84 13.34
N LEU A 41 6.54 -7.03 12.93
CA LEU A 41 6.75 -5.96 11.96
C LEU A 41 7.73 -4.88 12.45
N ASP A 42 7.96 -4.75 13.76
CA ASP A 42 8.94 -3.80 14.30
C ASP A 42 10.38 -4.17 13.93
N THR A 43 10.63 -5.42 13.55
CA THR A 43 11.94 -5.91 13.09
C THR A 43 12.10 -5.89 11.56
N VAL A 44 11.02 -5.69 10.82
CA VAL A 44 11.03 -5.68 9.34
C VAL A 44 11.33 -4.26 8.85
N ILE A 45 12.45 -4.07 8.17
CA ILE A 45 12.84 -2.76 7.62
C ILE A 45 11.89 -2.40 6.46
N PHE A 46 11.34 -1.17 6.49
CA PHE A 46 10.55 -0.63 5.39
C PHE A 46 11.46 -0.11 4.25
N ILE A 47 12.11 1.00 4.48
CA ILE A 47 13.13 1.61 3.61
C ILE A 47 14.22 2.15 4.54
N GLY A 48 15.49 2.03 4.14
CA GLY A 48 16.60 2.55 4.93
C GLY A 48 16.41 4.05 5.25
N GLY A 49 16.39 4.38 6.54
CA GLY A 49 16.11 5.74 7.03
C GLY A 49 14.63 6.05 7.30
N LEU A 50 13.67 5.23 6.87
CA LEU A 50 12.23 5.44 7.10
C LEU A 50 11.63 4.57 8.24
N GLY A 51 12.45 3.73 8.86
CA GLY A 51 12.05 2.88 9.98
C GLY A 51 11.55 1.50 9.57
N SER A 52 10.82 0.86 10.48
CA SER A 52 10.28 -0.49 10.30
C SER A 52 8.91 -0.46 9.61
N MET A 53 8.43 -1.66 9.20
CA MET A 53 7.04 -1.85 8.77
C MET A 53 6.07 -1.60 9.92
N GLY A 54 6.46 -1.90 11.17
CA GLY A 54 5.67 -1.54 12.35
C GLY A 54 5.51 -0.03 12.51
N ASP A 55 6.58 0.75 12.29
CA ASP A 55 6.49 2.22 12.24
C ASP A 55 5.53 2.68 11.15
N LYS A 56 5.64 2.09 9.96
CA LYS A 56 4.77 2.40 8.83
C LYS A 56 3.30 2.14 9.17
N THR A 57 2.96 1.00 9.75
CA THR A 57 1.56 0.71 10.10
C THR A 57 0.99 1.68 11.14
N ARG A 58 1.80 2.16 12.10
CA ARG A 58 1.38 3.20 13.05
C ARG A 58 1.07 4.52 12.34
N ARG A 59 1.91 4.92 11.35
CA ARG A 59 1.64 6.11 10.54
C ARG A 59 0.40 5.94 9.66
N LEU A 60 0.22 4.74 9.06
CA LEU A 60 -0.95 4.44 8.24
C LEU A 60 -2.24 4.46 9.05
N GLU A 61 -2.24 3.96 10.28
CA GLU A 61 -3.38 4.06 11.20
C GLU A 61 -3.83 5.52 11.36
N ALA A 62 -2.88 6.41 11.71
CA ALA A 62 -3.17 7.83 11.91
C ALA A 62 -3.54 8.56 10.60
N LEU A 63 -2.88 8.23 9.50
CA LEU A 63 -3.12 8.88 8.21
C LEU A 63 -4.46 8.44 7.58
N CYS A 64 -4.82 7.17 7.70
CA CYS A 64 -6.11 6.65 7.24
C CYS A 64 -7.26 7.27 8.03
N ARG A 65 -7.12 7.38 9.37
CA ARG A 65 -8.10 8.07 10.21
C ARG A 65 -8.32 9.51 9.75
N TRP A 66 -7.24 10.26 9.65
CA TRP A 66 -7.29 11.67 9.24
C TRP A 66 -7.92 11.84 7.85
N LEU A 67 -7.57 10.96 6.90
CA LEU A 67 -8.12 11.01 5.54
C LEU A 67 -9.62 10.67 5.53
N ALA A 68 -10.02 9.64 6.30
CA ALA A 68 -11.43 9.27 6.43
C ALA A 68 -12.26 10.38 7.10
N GLU A 69 -11.78 11.00 8.18
CA GLU A 69 -12.43 12.12 8.85
C GLU A 69 -12.68 13.30 7.90
N SER A 70 -11.83 13.49 6.87
CA SER A 70 -11.96 14.54 5.87
C SER A 70 -12.95 14.23 4.75
N CYS A 71 -13.17 12.95 4.43
CA CYS A 71 -13.94 12.53 3.24
C CYS A 71 -15.20 11.73 3.59
N THR A 72 -15.15 10.90 4.64
CA THR A 72 -16.17 9.91 5.00
C THR A 72 -16.00 9.51 6.47
N PRO A 73 -16.42 10.41 7.40
CA PRO A 73 -16.14 10.26 8.84
C PRO A 73 -16.66 8.93 9.44
N GLU A 74 -17.70 8.36 8.86
CA GLU A 74 -18.28 7.09 9.30
C GLU A 74 -17.33 5.89 9.12
N LEU A 75 -16.33 6.00 8.25
CA LEU A 75 -15.30 4.97 8.06
C LEU A 75 -14.01 5.21 8.85
N ALA A 76 -13.93 6.25 9.67
CA ALA A 76 -12.69 6.66 10.31
C ALA A 76 -12.05 5.56 11.18
N ASP A 77 -12.85 4.84 11.95
CA ASP A 77 -12.35 3.75 12.81
C ASP A 77 -11.93 2.53 11.99
N ASP A 78 -12.71 2.12 10.99
CA ASP A 78 -12.37 1.02 10.10
C ASP A 78 -11.12 1.33 9.26
N ALA A 79 -11.01 2.54 8.73
CA ALA A 79 -9.84 2.99 7.96
C ALA A 79 -8.58 3.00 8.82
N ALA A 80 -8.66 3.51 10.05
CA ALA A 80 -7.56 3.48 11.01
C ALA A 80 -7.14 2.03 11.34
N ARG A 81 -8.11 1.16 11.63
CA ARG A 81 -7.85 -0.26 11.89
C ARG A 81 -7.21 -0.95 10.70
N ALA A 82 -7.71 -0.71 9.50
CA ALA A 82 -7.11 -1.22 8.26
C ALA A 82 -5.67 -0.71 8.10
N GLY A 83 -5.41 0.57 8.33
CA GLY A 83 -4.07 1.15 8.35
C GLY A 83 -3.13 0.43 9.30
N ARG A 84 -3.59 0.16 10.53
CA ARG A 84 -2.81 -0.56 11.55
C ARG A 84 -2.46 -1.99 11.14
N LEU A 85 -3.37 -2.70 10.50
CA LEU A 85 -3.21 -4.10 10.11
C LEU A 85 -2.60 -4.30 8.72
N SER A 86 -2.42 -3.23 7.95
CA SER A 86 -2.16 -3.27 6.50
C SER A 86 -0.97 -4.12 6.06
N LYS A 87 0.03 -4.29 6.91
CA LYS A 87 1.26 -5.02 6.59
C LYS A 87 1.45 -6.29 7.45
N ALA A 88 0.44 -6.64 8.24
CA ALA A 88 0.55 -7.74 9.21
C ALA A 88 0.79 -9.10 8.54
N ASP A 89 0.23 -9.31 7.36
CA ASP A 89 0.40 -10.55 6.59
C ASP A 89 1.81 -10.79 6.04
N LEU A 90 2.67 -9.75 5.98
CA LEU A 90 4.07 -9.89 5.57
C LEU A 90 4.88 -10.86 6.46
N VAL A 91 4.48 -11.02 7.71
CA VAL A 91 5.14 -11.88 8.67
C VAL A 91 4.38 -13.18 8.93
N SER A 92 3.32 -13.45 8.15
CA SER A 92 2.62 -14.73 8.15
C SER A 92 3.44 -15.79 7.44
N GLY A 93 3.27 -17.06 7.84
CA GLY A 93 3.98 -18.17 7.21
C GLY A 93 3.61 -18.33 5.74
N LEU A 94 2.33 -18.15 5.41
CA LEU A 94 1.82 -18.34 4.05
C LEU A 94 2.35 -17.26 3.09
N VAL A 95 2.39 -15.99 3.49
CA VAL A 95 2.94 -14.91 2.65
C VAL A 95 4.47 -15.01 2.56
N GLY A 96 5.13 -15.50 3.61
CA GLY A 96 6.57 -15.80 3.55
C GLY A 96 6.94 -16.83 2.50
N GLU A 97 6.06 -17.82 2.24
CA GLU A 97 6.25 -18.86 1.21
C GLU A 97 5.68 -18.46 -0.16
N PHE A 98 4.62 -17.66 -0.17
CA PHE A 98 3.90 -17.21 -1.38
C PHE A 98 3.74 -15.68 -1.35
N ASP A 99 4.81 -14.96 -1.64
CA ASP A 99 4.91 -13.50 -1.56
C ASP A 99 3.88 -12.76 -2.44
N THR A 100 3.48 -13.37 -3.55
CA THR A 100 2.44 -12.82 -4.45
C THR A 100 1.05 -12.73 -3.83
N LEU A 101 0.83 -13.42 -2.70
CA LEU A 101 -0.44 -13.39 -1.95
C LEU A 101 -0.50 -12.24 -0.93
N GLN A 102 0.54 -11.44 -0.82
CA GLN A 102 0.61 -10.26 0.05
C GLN A 102 -0.60 -9.33 -0.18
N GLY A 103 -1.22 -8.88 0.89
CA GLY A 103 -2.44 -8.08 0.88
C GLY A 103 -3.70 -8.95 0.75
N ILE A 104 -3.77 -9.83 -0.24
CA ILE A 104 -4.91 -10.76 -0.41
C ILE A 104 -5.10 -11.58 0.86
N MET A 105 -4.00 -12.16 1.37
CA MET A 105 -4.04 -12.94 2.61
C MET A 105 -4.34 -12.07 3.82
N GLY A 106 -3.86 -10.82 3.85
CA GLY A 106 -4.22 -9.85 4.88
C GLY A 106 -5.73 -9.68 5.03
N GLY A 107 -6.43 -9.48 3.90
CA GLY A 107 -7.90 -9.39 3.87
C GLY A 107 -8.59 -10.68 4.31
N ILE A 108 -8.12 -11.84 3.83
CA ILE A 108 -8.68 -13.15 4.20
C ILE A 108 -8.50 -13.42 5.71
N TYR A 109 -7.31 -13.16 6.25
CA TYR A 109 -7.05 -13.32 7.69
C TYR A 109 -7.89 -12.37 8.52
N ALA A 110 -8.06 -11.12 8.09
CA ALA A 110 -8.91 -10.15 8.80
C ALA A 110 -10.35 -10.66 8.93
N GLY A 111 -10.95 -11.10 7.83
CA GLY A 111 -12.29 -11.69 7.88
C GLY A 111 -12.39 -12.95 8.76
N ARG A 112 -11.36 -13.81 8.76
CA ARG A 112 -11.32 -15.02 9.60
C ARG A 112 -11.09 -14.74 11.08
N LYS A 113 -10.42 -13.65 11.41
CA LYS A 113 -10.12 -13.22 12.78
C LYS A 113 -11.14 -12.24 13.35
N GLY A 114 -12.26 -11.99 12.65
CA GLY A 114 -13.41 -11.22 13.15
C GLY A 114 -13.30 -9.70 12.99
N GLU A 115 -12.40 -9.21 12.14
CA GLU A 115 -12.39 -7.81 11.75
C GLU A 115 -13.64 -7.46 10.91
N SER A 116 -13.98 -6.18 10.84
CA SER A 116 -15.11 -5.74 10.02
C SER A 116 -14.91 -6.05 8.53
N LYS A 117 -16.02 -6.12 7.80
CA LYS A 117 -15.97 -6.31 6.34
C LYS A 117 -15.16 -5.20 5.66
N ALA A 118 -15.31 -3.95 6.10
CA ALA A 118 -14.60 -2.80 5.56
C ALA A 118 -13.08 -2.94 5.76
N VAL A 119 -12.62 -3.38 6.95
CA VAL A 119 -11.21 -3.66 7.22
C VAL A 119 -10.69 -4.78 6.34
N ALA A 120 -11.41 -5.90 6.24
CA ALA A 120 -10.99 -7.04 5.43
C ALA A 120 -10.87 -6.69 3.93
N GLU A 121 -11.83 -5.96 3.38
CA GLU A 121 -11.80 -5.48 2.00
C GLU A 121 -10.63 -4.51 1.78
N ALA A 122 -10.42 -3.55 2.68
CA ALA A 122 -9.33 -2.60 2.60
C ALA A 122 -7.96 -3.28 2.56
N LEU A 123 -7.73 -4.27 3.42
CA LEU A 123 -6.48 -5.04 3.45
C LEU A 123 -6.25 -5.80 2.15
N GLY A 124 -7.31 -6.39 1.58
CA GLY A 124 -7.22 -7.10 0.30
C GLY A 124 -6.91 -6.20 -0.89
N GLU A 125 -7.28 -4.93 -0.81
CA GLU A 125 -7.18 -3.96 -1.90
C GLU A 125 -6.03 -2.96 -1.75
N GLN A 126 -5.29 -2.99 -0.63
CA GLN A 126 -4.32 -1.96 -0.24
C GLN A 126 -3.23 -1.65 -1.27
N TYR A 127 -2.89 -2.59 -2.14
CA TYR A 127 -1.86 -2.42 -3.16
C TYR A 127 -2.41 -1.94 -4.51
N LEU A 128 -3.74 -1.88 -4.67
CA LEU A 128 -4.36 -1.37 -5.90
C LEU A 128 -4.35 0.17 -5.94
N PRO A 129 -4.20 0.77 -7.13
CA PRO A 129 -3.72 0.14 -8.34
C PRO A 129 -2.21 -0.17 -8.25
N ALA A 130 -1.81 -1.34 -8.77
CA ALA A 130 -0.41 -1.76 -8.80
C ALA A 130 0.38 -1.14 -9.98
N GLY A 131 -0.31 -0.66 -11.00
CA GLY A 131 0.26 -0.05 -12.20
C GLY A 131 -0.75 0.82 -12.94
N PRO A 132 -0.32 1.42 -14.09
CA PRO A 132 -1.17 2.34 -14.85
C PRO A 132 -2.51 1.74 -15.29
N ASP A 133 -2.49 0.48 -15.73
CA ASP A 133 -3.66 -0.21 -16.31
C ASP A 133 -4.29 -1.21 -15.33
N SER A 134 -3.79 -1.30 -14.09
CA SER A 134 -4.36 -2.22 -13.10
C SER A 134 -5.69 -1.70 -12.54
N SER A 135 -6.53 -2.62 -12.04
CA SER A 135 -7.79 -2.28 -11.39
C SER A 135 -7.57 -1.36 -10.18
N LEU A 136 -8.58 -0.54 -9.91
CA LEU A 136 -8.67 0.28 -8.71
C LEU A 136 -9.28 -0.52 -7.56
N PRO A 137 -9.10 -0.09 -6.29
CA PRO A 137 -9.92 -0.59 -5.18
C PRO A 137 -11.39 -0.49 -5.51
N LYS A 138 -12.20 -1.41 -5.01
CA LYS A 138 -13.66 -1.38 -5.17
C LYS A 138 -14.33 -0.77 -3.96
N SER A 139 -13.73 -0.93 -2.79
CA SER A 139 -14.23 -0.38 -1.54
C SER A 139 -13.61 1.00 -1.26
N LEU A 140 -14.40 1.89 -0.64
CA LEU A 140 -13.90 3.19 -0.23
C LEU A 140 -12.82 3.06 0.85
N ALA A 141 -12.97 2.12 1.78
CA ALA A 141 -11.95 1.82 2.79
C ALA A 141 -10.62 1.36 2.15
N GLY A 142 -10.68 0.52 1.10
CA GLY A 142 -9.50 0.12 0.31
C GLY A 142 -8.86 1.30 -0.43
N ALA A 143 -9.67 2.19 -0.99
CA ALA A 143 -9.22 3.42 -1.63
C ALA A 143 -8.45 4.31 -0.65
N LEU A 144 -9.00 4.57 0.55
CA LEU A 144 -8.36 5.38 1.58
C LEU A 144 -7.04 4.76 2.07
N LEU A 145 -7.01 3.45 2.35
CA LEU A 145 -5.80 2.76 2.75
C LEU A 145 -4.71 2.80 1.68
N SER A 146 -5.10 2.55 0.43
CA SER A 146 -4.16 2.58 -0.70
C SER A 146 -3.57 3.99 -0.91
N MET A 147 -4.39 5.04 -0.82
CA MET A 147 -3.92 6.41 -0.89
C MET A 147 -2.95 6.73 0.25
N ALA A 148 -3.28 6.35 1.48
CA ALA A 148 -2.44 6.57 2.66
C ALA A 148 -1.08 5.86 2.54
N ASP A 149 -1.05 4.59 2.12
CA ASP A 149 0.18 3.82 1.92
C ASP A 149 1.11 4.45 0.89
N LYS A 150 0.53 4.93 -0.23
CA LYS A 150 1.28 5.62 -1.29
C LYS A 150 1.77 6.99 -0.84
N ALA A 151 0.95 7.76 -0.11
CA ALA A 151 1.32 9.07 0.40
C ALA A 151 2.42 8.98 1.47
N ASP A 152 2.35 8.01 2.40
CA ASP A 152 3.41 7.73 3.37
C ASP A 152 4.74 7.45 2.67
N THR A 153 4.72 6.60 1.64
CA THR A 153 5.92 6.27 0.86
C THR A 153 6.50 7.49 0.13
N LEU A 154 5.63 8.28 -0.53
CA LEU A 154 6.04 9.50 -1.22
C LEU A 154 6.66 10.51 -0.25
N ALA A 155 5.97 10.83 0.84
CA ALA A 155 6.44 11.81 1.82
C ALA A 155 7.80 11.40 2.43
N GLY A 156 7.95 10.12 2.80
CA GLY A 156 9.19 9.59 3.35
C GLY A 156 10.35 9.65 2.36
N CYS A 157 10.15 9.17 1.14
CA CYS A 157 11.19 9.16 0.11
C CYS A 157 11.63 10.57 -0.27
N PHE A 158 10.70 11.51 -0.43
CA PHE A 158 11.03 12.91 -0.72
C PHE A 158 11.80 13.57 0.42
N GLY A 159 11.42 13.33 1.68
CA GLY A 159 12.18 13.80 2.84
C GLY A 159 13.61 13.29 2.87
N LEU A 160 13.87 12.06 2.43
CA LEU A 160 15.22 11.51 2.27
C LEU A 160 15.91 11.92 0.96
N GLY A 161 15.29 12.77 0.13
CA GLY A 161 15.84 13.17 -1.16
C GLY A 161 15.89 12.05 -2.21
N MET A 162 15.13 10.99 -2.02
CA MET A 162 15.02 9.86 -2.97
C MET A 162 14.03 10.20 -4.09
N ILE A 163 14.30 11.26 -4.83
CA ILE A 163 13.42 11.78 -5.89
C ILE A 163 13.74 11.04 -7.19
N PRO A 164 12.74 10.53 -7.93
CA PRO A 164 12.97 9.84 -9.19
C PRO A 164 13.58 10.77 -10.25
N THR A 165 14.68 10.34 -10.87
CA THR A 165 15.36 11.07 -11.94
C THR A 165 15.44 10.23 -13.21
N GLY A 166 15.23 10.82 -14.38
CA GLY A 166 15.26 10.12 -15.65
C GLY A 166 14.32 8.89 -15.67
N ALA A 167 14.82 7.74 -16.12
CA ALA A 167 14.06 6.48 -16.17
C ALA A 167 14.01 5.75 -14.80
N ALA A 168 14.93 6.04 -13.87
CA ALA A 168 15.04 5.32 -12.60
C ALA A 168 13.92 5.71 -11.62
N ASP A 169 13.23 4.71 -11.09
CA ASP A 169 12.21 4.84 -10.05
C ASP A 169 12.20 3.58 -9.17
N PRO A 170 13.26 3.34 -8.39
CA PRO A 170 13.42 2.10 -7.65
C PRO A 170 12.34 1.89 -6.58
N ASN A 171 11.74 2.97 -6.07
CA ASN A 171 10.69 2.93 -5.05
C ASN A 171 9.28 3.01 -5.62
N GLY A 172 9.11 3.06 -6.96
CA GLY A 172 7.81 3.13 -7.61
C GLY A 172 7.01 4.41 -7.32
N LEU A 173 7.70 5.53 -7.05
CA LEU A 173 7.06 6.78 -6.63
C LEU A 173 6.14 7.37 -7.71
N ARG A 174 6.48 7.18 -9.02
CA ARG A 174 5.59 7.59 -10.11
C ARG A 174 4.29 6.80 -10.10
N ARG A 175 4.36 5.49 -9.81
CA ARG A 175 3.17 4.63 -9.67
C ARG A 175 2.36 5.01 -8.44
N CYS A 176 3.02 5.37 -7.33
CA CYS A 176 2.34 5.85 -6.14
C CYS A 176 1.54 7.13 -6.42
N ALA A 177 2.14 8.14 -7.04
CA ALA A 177 1.47 9.39 -7.38
C ALA A 177 0.31 9.17 -8.35
N LEU A 178 0.52 8.39 -9.42
CA LEU A 178 -0.54 8.05 -10.38
C LEU A 178 -1.69 7.26 -9.70
N GLY A 179 -1.35 6.36 -8.78
CA GLY A 179 -2.35 5.60 -8.03
C GLY A 179 -3.26 6.49 -7.19
N ILE A 180 -2.69 7.48 -6.48
CA ILE A 180 -3.48 8.46 -5.73
C ILE A 180 -4.39 9.25 -6.67
N ILE A 181 -3.86 9.78 -7.78
CA ILE A 181 -4.63 10.55 -8.78
C ILE A 181 -5.83 9.73 -9.27
N ARG A 182 -5.59 8.50 -9.71
CA ARG A 182 -6.65 7.63 -10.25
C ARG A 182 -7.73 7.31 -9.22
N ILE A 183 -7.35 7.06 -7.97
CA ILE A 183 -8.30 6.80 -6.87
C ILE A 183 -9.13 8.05 -6.58
N MET A 184 -8.49 9.22 -6.46
CA MET A 184 -9.20 10.47 -6.19
C MET A 184 -10.25 10.77 -7.26
N LEU A 185 -9.90 10.57 -8.53
CA LEU A 185 -10.82 10.80 -9.66
C LEU A 185 -11.96 9.79 -9.70
N GLU A 186 -11.67 8.51 -9.50
CA GLU A 186 -12.67 7.42 -9.53
C GLU A 186 -13.72 7.58 -8.42
N PHE A 187 -13.28 7.89 -7.21
CA PHE A 187 -14.17 8.01 -6.05
C PHE A 187 -14.69 9.44 -5.82
N GLY A 188 -14.28 10.42 -6.66
CA GLY A 188 -14.68 11.82 -6.49
C GLY A 188 -14.21 12.44 -5.17
N LEU A 189 -13.03 12.04 -4.66
CA LEU A 189 -12.55 12.48 -3.36
C LEU A 189 -11.97 13.90 -3.42
N ALA A 190 -12.61 14.85 -2.76
CA ALA A 190 -12.16 16.23 -2.64
C ALA A 190 -11.15 16.36 -1.46
N VAL A 191 -9.90 15.94 -1.69
CA VAL A 191 -8.82 16.01 -0.70
C VAL A 191 -7.88 17.16 -1.03
N ASP A 192 -7.55 17.99 -0.05
CA ASP A 192 -6.42 18.92 -0.16
C ASP A 192 -5.11 18.10 -0.17
N VAL A 193 -4.57 17.92 -1.36
CA VAL A 193 -3.37 17.10 -1.60
C VAL A 193 -2.15 17.62 -0.85
N ARG A 194 -2.01 18.95 -0.73
CA ARG A 194 -0.89 19.55 0.01
C ARG A 194 -0.99 19.24 1.50
N GLN A 195 -2.17 19.40 2.09
CA GLN A 195 -2.41 19.03 3.49
C GLN A 195 -2.25 17.53 3.72
N PHE A 196 -2.69 16.70 2.80
CA PHE A 196 -2.53 15.25 2.87
C PHE A 196 -1.06 14.83 2.92
N PHE A 197 -0.22 15.34 2.02
CA PHE A 197 1.22 15.06 2.04
C PHE A 197 1.93 15.69 3.24
N ALA A 198 1.53 16.89 3.66
CA ALA A 198 2.07 17.52 4.88
C ALA A 198 1.74 16.66 6.12
N LYS A 199 0.50 16.13 6.21
CA LYS A 199 0.11 15.21 7.29
C LYS A 199 0.93 13.92 7.25
N ALA A 200 1.10 13.30 6.07
CA ALA A 200 1.92 12.10 5.92
C ALA A 200 3.38 12.35 6.36
N GLN A 201 3.97 13.49 5.99
CA GLN A 201 5.31 13.87 6.39
C GLN A 201 5.41 14.11 7.91
N HIS A 202 4.45 14.82 8.50
CA HIS A 202 4.42 15.10 9.93
C HIS A 202 4.39 13.83 10.80
N LEU A 203 3.73 12.77 10.33
CA LEU A 203 3.63 11.50 11.05
C LEU A 203 4.95 10.73 11.18
N TYR A 204 5.99 11.13 10.45
CA TYR A 204 7.33 10.59 10.63
C TYR A 204 8.03 11.13 11.90
N GLY A 205 7.51 12.19 12.55
CA GLY A 205 8.09 12.79 13.76
C GLY A 205 9.47 13.43 13.51
N ASP A 206 10.30 13.41 14.53
CA ASP A 206 11.63 14.07 14.55
C ASP A 206 12.70 13.28 13.79
N ARG A 207 12.35 12.79 12.60
CA ARG A 207 13.29 12.06 11.76
C ARG A 207 14.31 13.00 11.11
N GLN A 208 15.56 12.54 10.98
CA GLN A 208 16.59 13.31 10.26
C GLN A 208 16.30 13.25 8.75
N TRP A 209 15.80 14.35 8.22
CA TRP A 209 15.55 14.52 6.81
C TRP A 209 16.80 15.01 6.07
N LYS A 210 16.97 14.62 4.81
CA LYS A 210 17.99 15.20 3.92
C LYS A 210 17.57 16.54 3.30
N LEU A 211 16.27 16.71 3.11
CA LEU A 211 15.67 17.98 2.67
C LEU A 211 14.92 18.61 3.83
N ALA A 212 14.90 19.95 3.90
CA ALA A 212 14.01 20.61 4.84
C ALA A 212 12.55 20.21 4.56
N PRO A 213 11.70 20.08 5.59
CA PRO A 213 10.33 19.58 5.41
C PRO A 213 9.53 20.34 4.35
N HIS A 214 9.63 21.67 4.30
CA HIS A 214 8.92 22.47 3.31
C HIS A 214 9.47 22.25 1.89
N ASP A 215 10.80 22.15 1.72
CA ASP A 215 11.41 21.91 0.41
C ASP A 215 11.02 20.52 -0.13
N ALA A 216 10.98 19.52 0.74
CA ALA A 216 10.54 18.16 0.38
C ALA A 216 9.07 18.16 -0.05
N LEU A 217 8.21 18.89 0.66
CA LEU A 217 6.80 19.03 0.33
C LEU A 217 6.60 19.76 -0.99
N ASP A 218 7.30 20.87 -1.23
CA ASP A 218 7.19 21.62 -2.48
C ASP A 218 7.62 20.79 -3.68
N LYS A 219 8.75 20.08 -3.58
CA LYS A 219 9.20 19.15 -4.62
C LYS A 219 8.22 18.01 -4.85
N LEU A 220 7.57 17.51 -3.79
CA LEU A 220 6.54 16.48 -3.91
C LEU A 220 5.31 17.01 -4.63
N MET A 221 4.88 18.24 -4.33
CA MET A 221 3.76 18.90 -5.03
C MET A 221 4.04 19.12 -6.51
N GLU A 222 5.24 19.61 -6.86
CA GLU A 222 5.68 19.76 -8.26
C GLU A 222 5.67 18.39 -8.98
N PHE A 223 6.21 17.36 -8.34
CA PHE A 223 6.22 16.01 -8.87
C PHE A 223 4.80 15.47 -9.09
N PHE A 224 3.90 15.68 -8.13
CA PHE A 224 2.51 15.23 -8.20
C PHE A 224 1.74 15.98 -9.31
N ALA A 225 1.88 17.30 -9.40
CA ALA A 225 1.26 18.12 -10.44
C ALA A 225 1.71 17.68 -11.85
N ALA A 226 3.01 17.40 -12.03
CA ALA A 226 3.53 16.88 -13.30
C ALA A 226 2.91 15.50 -13.66
N ARG A 227 2.61 14.64 -12.66
CA ARG A 227 1.94 13.35 -12.90
C ARG A 227 0.46 13.53 -13.26
N LEU A 228 -0.22 14.45 -12.59
CA LEU A 228 -1.61 14.81 -12.89
C LEU A 228 -1.73 15.33 -14.33
N ARG A 229 -0.87 16.27 -14.73
CA ARG A 229 -0.81 16.80 -16.10
C ARG A 229 -0.62 15.66 -17.12
N ASN A 230 0.39 14.79 -16.90
CA ASN A 230 0.66 13.68 -17.79
C ASN A 230 -0.53 12.69 -17.89
N TYR A 231 -1.25 12.48 -16.78
CA TYR A 231 -2.44 11.64 -16.78
C TYR A 231 -3.53 12.22 -17.66
N PHE A 232 -3.87 13.50 -17.52
CA PHE A 232 -4.90 14.14 -18.34
C PHE A 232 -4.52 14.20 -19.82
N MET A 233 -3.26 14.49 -20.13
CA MET A 233 -2.78 14.42 -21.52
C MET A 233 -2.93 13.02 -22.13
N SER A 234 -2.64 11.96 -21.35
CA SER A 234 -2.84 10.58 -21.81
C SER A 234 -4.30 10.20 -22.03
N GLN A 235 -5.24 10.94 -21.41
CA GLN A 235 -6.68 10.80 -21.60
C GLN A 235 -7.22 11.66 -22.77
N GLY A 236 -6.33 12.32 -23.53
CA GLY A 236 -6.71 13.13 -24.69
C GLY A 236 -7.22 14.54 -24.35
N GLN A 237 -6.99 15.03 -23.14
CA GLN A 237 -7.31 16.41 -22.77
C GLN A 237 -6.32 17.38 -23.42
N ASP A 238 -6.84 18.56 -23.86
CA ASP A 238 -6.02 19.62 -24.47
C ASP A 238 -5.06 20.24 -23.42
N THR A 239 -3.83 20.48 -23.84
CA THR A 239 -2.78 21.10 -23.01
C THR A 239 -3.23 22.43 -22.40
N LEU A 240 -4.04 23.21 -23.12
CA LEU A 240 -4.59 24.49 -22.65
C LEU A 240 -5.59 24.39 -21.48
N LEU A 241 -6.12 23.19 -21.21
CA LEU A 241 -7.03 22.91 -20.10
C LEU A 241 -6.32 22.34 -18.86
N VAL A 242 -5.04 22.00 -19.00
CA VAL A 242 -4.28 21.26 -17.96
C VAL A 242 -3.19 22.14 -17.31
N ASP A 243 -2.87 23.28 -17.90
CA ASP A 243 -1.97 24.29 -17.35
C ASP A 243 -2.75 25.33 -16.53
#